data_46ff263a00202918c7daa3e6856ea6c6
#
_entry.id   46ff263a00202918c7daa3e6856ea6c6
#
_cell.length_a   1.000
_cell.length_b   1.000
_cell.length_c   1.000
_cell.angle_alpha   90.00
_cell.angle_beta   90.00
_cell.angle_gamma   90.00
#
_symmetry.space_group_name_H-M   'P 1'
#
loop_
_entity.id
_entity.type
_entity.pdbx_description
1 polymer ?
#
loop_
_entity_poly.entity_id
_entity_poly.type
_entity_poly.pdbx_seq_one_letter_code
_entity_poly.pdbx_strand_id
1 'polypeptide(L)'
;LTHVKDQRPHALSGGQQQRVAIARALAMNPKVMLFDEPTSALDPELVNDVLKVIKDLAQEGMTMVIVTHEMRFAKEVSNQIVFIHEGKIGEQGSPEDIFNHPKTDELKRFLNVIQ
;
A
#
# COMPACT_ATOMS: atom_id res chain seq x y z
N LEU A 1 -7.84 -0.80 22.32
CA LEU A 1 -6.37 -0.83 22.34
C LEU A 1 -5.77 -0.80 23.74
N THR A 2 -6.61 -0.70 24.77
CA THR A 2 -6.09 -0.62 26.14
C THR A 2 -5.26 -1.85 26.51
N HIS A 3 -5.70 -3.03 26.11
CA HIS A 3 -4.99 -4.27 26.38
C HIS A 3 -3.64 -4.35 25.63
N VAL A 4 -3.52 -3.70 24.49
CA VAL A 4 -2.28 -3.67 23.71
C VAL A 4 -1.24 -2.82 24.40
N LYS A 5 -1.68 -1.78 25.09
CA LYS A 5 -0.81 -0.86 25.82
C LYS A 5 0.03 -1.57 26.88
N ASP A 6 -0.52 -2.59 27.50
CA ASP A 6 0.15 -3.32 28.57
C ASP A 6 1.01 -4.49 28.08
N GLN A 7 1.02 -4.73 26.77
CA GLN A 7 1.82 -5.79 26.18
C GLN A 7 3.18 -5.28 25.76
N ARG A 8 4.16 -6.15 25.79
CA ARG A 8 5.48 -5.83 25.26
C ARG A 8 5.38 -5.69 23.74
N PRO A 9 6.17 -4.78 23.10
CA PRO A 9 6.09 -4.59 21.67
C PRO A 9 6.21 -5.88 20.85
N HIS A 10 7.07 -6.81 21.26
CA HIS A 10 7.26 -8.04 20.51
C HIS A 10 6.08 -9.02 20.61
N ALA A 11 5.14 -8.77 21.52
CA ALA A 11 3.94 -9.58 21.64
C ALA A 11 2.84 -9.16 20.67
N LEU A 12 3.00 -8.02 19.97
CA LEU A 12 2.04 -7.55 19.01
C LEU A 12 2.23 -8.25 17.66
N SER A 13 1.13 -8.57 16.99
CA SER A 13 1.20 -9.07 15.61
C SER A 13 1.69 -7.98 14.67
N GLY A 14 2.22 -8.36 13.50
CA GLY A 14 2.62 -7.40 12.48
C GLY A 14 1.49 -6.48 12.05
N GLY A 15 0.27 -7.03 11.90
CA GLY A 15 -0.90 -6.24 11.55
C GLY A 15 -1.27 -5.23 12.62
N GLN A 16 -1.22 -5.63 13.89
CA GLN A 16 -1.49 -4.73 15.00
C GLN A 16 -0.44 -3.61 15.07
N GLN A 17 0.83 -3.95 14.87
CA GLN A 17 1.91 -2.96 14.85
C GLN A 17 1.70 -1.95 13.74
N GLN A 18 1.31 -2.42 12.56
CA GLN A 18 1.07 -1.55 11.41
C GLN A 18 -0.11 -0.62 11.66
N ARG A 19 -1.21 -1.12 12.22
CA ARG A 19 -2.36 -0.29 12.56
C ARG A 19 -2.01 0.77 13.59
N VAL A 20 -1.22 0.43 14.59
CA VAL A 20 -0.78 1.40 15.60
C VAL A 20 0.09 2.48 14.95
N ALA A 21 0.98 2.09 14.05
CA ALA A 21 1.82 3.05 13.34
C ALA A 21 0.96 4.01 12.50
N ILE A 22 -0.05 3.50 11.80
CA ILE A 22 -0.97 4.33 11.02
C ILE A 22 -1.74 5.28 11.93
N ALA A 23 -2.25 4.79 13.06
CA ALA A 23 -3.00 5.62 13.99
C ALA A 23 -2.13 6.75 14.55
N ARG A 24 -0.87 6.46 14.88
CA ARG A 24 0.06 7.48 15.36
C ARG A 24 0.32 8.55 14.30
N ALA A 25 0.52 8.12 13.05
CA ALA A 25 0.73 9.05 11.95
C ALA A 25 -0.49 9.94 11.74
N LEU A 26 -1.70 9.38 11.81
CA LEU A 26 -2.94 10.14 11.66
C LEU A 26 -3.15 11.15 12.79
N ALA A 27 -2.71 10.82 14.00
CA ALA A 27 -2.81 11.74 15.14
C ALA A 27 -2.04 13.02 14.92
N MET A 28 -1.04 13.02 14.03
CA MET A 28 -0.27 14.20 13.67
C MET A 28 -0.97 15.07 12.61
N ASN A 29 -2.13 14.63 12.14
CA ASN A 29 -2.94 15.33 11.14
C ASN A 29 -2.15 15.67 9.87
N PRO A 30 -1.56 14.67 9.20
CA PRO A 30 -0.69 14.91 8.05
C PRO A 30 -1.47 15.34 6.82
N LYS A 31 -0.81 16.08 5.93
CA LYS A 31 -1.37 16.41 4.62
C LYS A 31 -1.15 15.30 3.61
N VAL A 32 -0.05 14.56 3.75
CA VAL A 32 0.33 13.45 2.86
C VAL A 32 0.84 12.31 3.73
N MET A 33 0.43 11.09 3.42
CA MET A 33 0.96 9.90 4.08
C MET A 33 1.73 9.05 3.08
N LEU A 34 2.86 8.51 3.53
CA LEU A 34 3.67 7.60 2.74
C LEU A 34 3.61 6.20 3.34
N PHE A 35 3.24 5.23 2.53
CA PHE A 35 3.24 3.81 2.90
C PHE A 35 4.26 3.09 2.03
N ASP A 36 5.28 2.50 2.66
CA ASP A 36 6.33 1.77 1.95
C ASP A 36 6.17 0.29 2.26
N GLU A 37 5.69 -0.47 1.28
CA GLU A 37 5.46 -1.91 1.40
C GLU A 37 4.69 -2.26 2.69
N PRO A 38 3.48 -1.71 2.89
CA PRO A 38 2.81 -1.82 4.19
C PRO A 38 2.45 -3.24 4.60
N THR A 39 2.46 -4.19 3.66
CA THR A 39 2.10 -5.58 3.93
C THR A 39 3.24 -6.56 3.76
N SER A 40 4.47 -6.09 3.49
CA SER A 40 5.57 -6.95 3.06
C SER A 40 6.02 -7.98 4.09
N ALA A 41 5.85 -7.70 5.38
CA ALA A 41 6.29 -8.60 6.45
C ALA A 41 5.12 -9.22 7.20
N LEU A 42 3.91 -9.14 6.66
CA LEU A 42 2.72 -9.60 7.35
C LEU A 42 2.29 -10.99 6.89
N ASP A 43 1.69 -11.75 7.81
CA ASP A 43 0.99 -12.98 7.46
C ASP A 43 -0.19 -12.65 6.53
N PRO A 44 -0.51 -13.56 5.58
CA PRO A 44 -1.64 -13.33 4.67
C PRO A 44 -2.95 -12.98 5.36
N GLU A 45 -3.18 -13.52 6.56
CA GLU A 45 -4.39 -13.24 7.32
C GLU A 45 -4.49 -11.78 7.77
N LEU A 46 -3.35 -11.12 7.95
CA LEU A 46 -3.29 -9.75 8.44
C LEU A 46 -3.23 -8.73 7.30
N VAL A 47 -2.86 -9.17 6.10
CA VAL A 47 -2.71 -8.29 4.93
C VAL A 47 -4.02 -7.58 4.63
N ASN A 48 -5.13 -8.30 4.61
CA ASN A 48 -6.43 -7.71 4.28
C ASN A 48 -6.87 -6.65 5.29
N ASP A 49 -6.55 -6.84 6.56
CA ASP A 49 -6.90 -5.87 7.59
C ASP A 49 -6.18 -4.53 7.37
N VAL A 50 -4.88 -4.59 7.06
CA VAL A 50 -4.08 -3.40 6.81
C VAL A 50 -4.52 -2.72 5.53
N LEU A 51 -4.74 -3.47 4.47
CA LEU A 51 -5.18 -2.91 3.19
C LEU A 51 -6.55 -2.23 3.32
N LYS A 52 -7.43 -2.78 4.15
CA LYS A 52 -8.73 -2.18 4.39
C LYS A 52 -8.59 -0.81 5.05
N VAL A 53 -7.72 -0.68 6.04
CA VAL A 53 -7.48 0.61 6.70
C VAL A 53 -7.00 1.64 5.68
N ILE A 54 -6.05 1.28 4.85
CA ILE A 54 -5.51 2.20 3.83
C ILE A 54 -6.59 2.56 2.81
N LYS A 55 -7.40 1.59 2.41
CA LYS A 55 -8.48 1.82 1.46
C LYS A 55 -9.52 2.78 2.03
N ASP A 56 -9.87 2.63 3.30
CA ASP A 56 -10.80 3.54 3.96
C ASP A 56 -10.26 4.96 3.99
N LEU A 57 -8.96 5.13 4.26
CA LEU A 57 -8.32 6.44 4.23
C LEU A 57 -8.37 7.06 2.84
N ALA A 58 -8.16 6.27 1.80
CA ALA A 58 -8.25 6.75 0.43
C ALA A 58 -9.65 7.25 0.10
N GLN A 59 -10.67 6.53 0.57
CA GLN A 59 -12.06 6.93 0.35
C GLN A 59 -12.42 8.22 1.08
N GLU A 60 -11.75 8.50 2.18
CA GLU A 60 -11.93 9.74 2.93
C GLU A 60 -11.20 10.93 2.29
N GLY A 61 -10.49 10.71 1.20
CA GLY A 61 -9.80 11.78 0.47
C GLY A 61 -8.40 12.08 0.96
N MET A 62 -7.80 11.19 1.77
CA MET A 62 -6.43 11.36 2.22
C MET A 62 -5.46 11.24 1.04
N THR A 63 -4.54 12.20 0.91
CA THR A 63 -3.48 12.11 -0.08
C THR A 63 -2.42 11.15 0.38
N MET A 64 -2.15 10.12 -0.45
CA MET A 64 -1.21 9.06 -0.07
C MET A 64 -0.30 8.69 -1.23
N VAL A 65 0.94 8.33 -0.90
CA VAL A 65 1.87 7.68 -1.81
C VAL A 65 2.11 6.28 -1.26
N ILE A 66 1.87 5.27 -2.08
CA ILE A 66 1.98 3.87 -1.66
C ILE A 66 2.97 3.16 -2.56
N VAL A 67 4.02 2.60 -1.96
CA VAL A 67 4.98 1.74 -2.67
C VAL A 67 4.61 0.30 -2.35
N THR A 68 4.24 -0.49 -3.36
CA THR A 68 3.74 -1.83 -3.11
C THR A 68 3.92 -2.74 -4.32
N HIS A 69 4.03 -4.04 -4.06
CA HIS A 69 3.93 -5.10 -5.06
C HIS A 69 2.56 -5.76 -5.07
N GLU A 70 1.64 -5.31 -4.22
CA GLU A 70 0.26 -5.80 -4.16
C GLU A 70 -0.55 -5.14 -5.28
N MET A 71 -0.51 -5.74 -6.46
CA MET A 71 -1.06 -5.12 -7.67
C MET A 71 -2.58 -5.00 -7.64
N ARG A 72 -3.28 -5.97 -7.07
CA ARG A 72 -4.73 -5.90 -6.96
C ARG A 72 -5.15 -4.72 -6.10
N PHE A 73 -4.45 -4.52 -5.00
CA PHE A 73 -4.69 -3.39 -4.11
C PHE A 73 -4.38 -2.07 -4.81
N ALA A 74 -3.24 -1.98 -5.50
CA ALA A 74 -2.86 -0.77 -6.23
C ALA A 74 -3.94 -0.40 -7.26
N LYS A 75 -4.49 -1.39 -7.95
CA LYS A 75 -5.54 -1.18 -8.94
C LYS A 75 -6.82 -0.64 -8.32
N GLU A 76 -7.20 -1.16 -7.14
CA GLU A 76 -8.45 -0.77 -6.49
C GLU A 76 -8.40 0.61 -5.84
N VAL A 77 -7.26 1.00 -5.31
CA VAL A 77 -7.14 2.14 -4.41
C VAL A 77 -6.59 3.38 -5.09
N SER A 78 -5.68 3.21 -6.03
CA SER A 78 -4.98 4.36 -6.60
C SER A 78 -5.77 5.01 -7.75
N ASN A 79 -5.54 6.30 -7.92
CA ASN A 79 -6.02 7.03 -9.09
C ASN A 79 -4.89 7.32 -10.08
N GLN A 80 -3.64 7.10 -9.67
CA GLN A 80 -2.49 7.17 -10.56
C GLN A 80 -1.45 6.15 -10.12
N ILE A 81 -0.88 5.45 -11.09
CA ILE A 81 0.15 4.45 -10.86
C ILE A 81 1.43 4.85 -11.59
N VAL A 82 2.55 4.70 -10.91
CA VAL A 82 3.88 4.95 -11.46
C VAL A 82 4.64 3.63 -11.41
N PHE A 83 5.04 3.14 -12.58
CA PHE A 83 5.87 1.93 -12.67
C PHE A 83 7.34 2.34 -12.73
N ILE A 84 8.13 1.84 -11.78
CA ILE A 84 9.54 2.16 -11.68
C ILE A 84 10.36 0.95 -12.12
N HIS A 85 11.29 1.17 -13.04
CA HIS A 85 12.16 0.14 -13.58
C HIS A 85 13.59 0.67 -13.60
N GLU A 86 14.50 -0.07 -12.97
CA GLU A 86 15.92 0.28 -12.89
C GLU A 86 16.15 1.71 -12.37
N GLY A 87 15.37 2.08 -11.35
CA GLY A 87 15.50 3.39 -10.71
C GLY A 87 14.94 4.56 -11.49
N LYS A 88 14.25 4.28 -12.58
CA LYS A 88 13.64 5.32 -13.43
C LYS A 88 12.15 5.07 -13.60
N ILE A 89 11.40 6.13 -13.88
CA ILE A 89 9.99 5.98 -14.22
C ILE A 89 9.89 5.33 -15.59
N GLY A 90 9.35 4.10 -15.62
CA GLY A 90 9.13 3.39 -16.87
C GLY A 90 7.85 3.81 -17.55
N GLU A 91 6.79 3.94 -16.76
CA GLU A 91 5.47 4.28 -17.29
C GLU A 91 4.61 4.82 -16.15
N GLN A 92 3.68 5.73 -16.48
CA GLN A 92 2.73 6.23 -15.48
C GLN A 92 1.39 6.49 -16.13
N GLY A 93 0.33 6.40 -15.34
CA GLY A 93 -1.01 6.60 -15.84
C GLY A 93 -2.06 6.13 -14.85
N SER A 94 -3.32 6.11 -15.31
CA SER A 94 -4.42 5.59 -14.52
C SER A 94 -4.27 4.08 -14.33
N PRO A 95 -4.95 3.50 -13.33
CA PRO A 95 -4.94 2.04 -13.16
C PRO A 95 -5.36 1.30 -14.42
N GLU A 96 -6.35 1.80 -15.14
CA GLU A 96 -6.79 1.17 -16.38
C GLU A 96 -5.69 1.19 -17.44
N ASP A 97 -5.02 2.33 -17.61
CA ASP A 97 -3.93 2.43 -18.58
C ASP A 97 -2.79 1.48 -18.27
N ILE A 98 -2.40 1.41 -16.99
CA ILE A 98 -1.27 0.59 -16.58
C ILE A 98 -1.58 -0.90 -16.69
N PHE A 99 -2.75 -1.34 -16.27
CA PHE A 99 -3.08 -2.77 -16.22
C PHE A 99 -3.68 -3.31 -17.50
N ASN A 100 -4.47 -2.51 -18.21
CA ASN A 100 -5.18 -2.97 -19.40
C ASN A 100 -4.52 -2.53 -20.70
N HIS A 101 -3.73 -1.45 -20.68
CA HIS A 101 -3.08 -0.90 -21.86
C HIS A 101 -1.62 -0.56 -21.62
N PRO A 102 -0.81 -1.51 -21.09
CA PRO A 102 0.61 -1.24 -20.85
C PRO A 102 1.33 -0.97 -22.16
N LYS A 103 2.21 0.03 -22.18
CA LYS A 103 2.90 0.45 -23.38
C LYS A 103 4.32 -0.07 -23.48
N THR A 104 5.03 -0.14 -22.34
CA THR A 104 6.43 -0.59 -22.34
C THR A 104 6.52 -2.10 -22.25
N ASP A 105 7.57 -2.67 -22.83
CA ASP A 105 7.82 -4.10 -22.72
C ASP A 105 8.14 -4.51 -21.28
N GLU A 106 8.81 -3.63 -20.55
CA GLU A 106 9.14 -3.84 -19.15
C GLU A 106 7.88 -4.02 -18.30
N LEU A 107 6.89 -3.16 -18.49
CA LEU A 107 5.64 -3.26 -17.75
C LEU A 107 4.86 -4.50 -18.15
N LYS A 108 4.81 -4.81 -19.44
CA LYS A 108 4.13 -6.02 -19.91
C LYS A 108 4.72 -7.28 -19.29
N ARG A 109 6.04 -7.37 -19.22
CA ARG A 109 6.73 -8.51 -18.60
C ARG A 109 6.46 -8.57 -17.10
N PHE A 110 6.51 -7.42 -16.44
CA PHE A 110 6.23 -7.34 -15.01
C PHE A 110 4.83 -7.87 -14.69
N LEU A 111 3.82 -7.43 -15.42
CA LEU A 111 2.45 -7.86 -15.21
C LEU A 111 2.26 -9.35 -15.50
N ASN A 112 2.94 -9.89 -16.50
CA ASN A 112 2.86 -11.31 -16.82
C ASN A 112 3.44 -12.20 -15.73
N VAL A 113 4.48 -11.72 -15.05
CA VAL A 113 5.14 -12.50 -14.00
C VAL A 113 4.29 -12.55 -12.72
N ILE A 114 3.61 -11.45 -12.39
CA ILE A 114 2.90 -11.32 -11.11
C ILE A 114 1.41 -11.67 -11.19
N GLN A 115 0.86 -11.84 -12.38
CA GLN A 115 -0.55 -12.20 -12.56
C GLN A 115 -0.76 -13.70 -12.82
#